data_f40fb0a3d59f0dc2afcf21af313e0f79
#
_entry.id   f40fb0a3d59f0dc2afcf21af313e0f79
#
_cell.length_a   1.000
_cell.length_b   1.000
_cell.length_c   1.000
_cell.angle_alpha   90.00
_cell.angle_beta   90.00
_cell.angle_gamma   90.00
#
_symmetry.space_group_name_H-M   'P 1'
#
loop_
_entity.id
_entity.type
_entity.pdbx_description
1 polymer ?
#
loop_
_entity_poly.entity_id
_entity_poly.type
_entity_poly.pdbx_seq_one_letter_code
_entity_poly.pdbx_strand_id
1 'polypeptide(L)'
;MPTAIDGSLSDELAAKQDALFTRLREAGRMMIAFSGGVDSSYLAWAAQRVLGDDALAVTAVSPSYPASHREVAEDIIERFGLPHRFVDTHEMERPEYRANASDRCFHCKTELFETMERLGSELGFKTVAYGVNLDDTGDFRPGHRAAEDHQVLAPLLDARLTKQDIRALSRAAGLPTADLPASACLSSRLPYGTEVTPERLAQVEEGEERLRALGFRQHRLRHHGELARVEIDPAELPRALDPEMTKRIVEAIKPLGFRYVALDLEGYRTGSLNEVLQIQREPQRFQREPQR
;
A
#
# COMPACT_ATOMS: atom_id res chain seq x y z
N MET A 1 -15.05 -24.14 14.43
CA MET A 1 -16.13 -23.63 13.55
C MET A 1 -16.39 -22.17 13.93
N PRO A 2 -16.05 -21.18 13.13
CA PRO A 2 -16.43 -19.80 13.45
C PRO A 2 -17.90 -19.61 13.06
N THR A 3 -18.64 -19.05 13.99
CA THR A 3 -20.04 -18.65 13.97
C THR A 3 -20.38 -17.77 12.77
N ALA A 4 -21.56 -18.00 12.20
CA ALA A 4 -22.18 -17.17 11.17
C ALA A 4 -22.22 -15.70 11.64
N ILE A 5 -21.66 -14.81 10.80
CA ILE A 5 -21.76 -13.36 10.99
C ILE A 5 -23.09 -12.94 10.37
N ASP A 6 -24.02 -12.52 11.23
CA ASP A 6 -25.36 -12.05 10.90
C ASP A 6 -25.27 -10.60 10.40
N GLY A 7 -25.01 -10.46 9.14
CA GLY A 7 -25.12 -9.27 8.31
C GLY A 7 -25.30 -9.76 6.88
N SER A 8 -26.55 -9.95 6.43
CA SER A 8 -26.81 -10.48 5.09
C SER A 8 -26.14 -9.58 4.05
N LEU A 9 -25.14 -10.13 3.35
CA LEU A 9 -24.60 -9.54 2.15
C LEU A 9 -25.75 -9.33 1.16
N SER A 10 -25.68 -8.25 0.36
CA SER A 10 -26.62 -8.15 -0.76
C SER A 10 -26.39 -9.30 -1.74
N ASP A 11 -27.44 -9.72 -2.43
CA ASP A 11 -27.35 -10.82 -3.42
C ASP A 11 -26.26 -10.56 -4.47
N GLU A 12 -26.10 -9.30 -4.88
CA GLU A 12 -25.04 -8.90 -5.81
C GLU A 12 -23.64 -9.12 -5.21
N LEU A 13 -23.43 -8.71 -3.97
CA LEU A 13 -22.13 -8.85 -3.30
C LEU A 13 -21.79 -10.31 -3.03
N ALA A 14 -22.80 -11.12 -2.65
CA ALA A 14 -22.64 -12.55 -2.50
C ALA A 14 -22.25 -13.22 -3.82
N ALA A 15 -22.89 -12.85 -4.94
CA ALA A 15 -22.55 -13.36 -6.26
C ALA A 15 -21.11 -13.01 -6.68
N LYS A 16 -20.63 -11.79 -6.39
CA LYS A 16 -19.23 -11.40 -6.64
C LYS A 16 -18.24 -12.20 -5.77
N GLN A 17 -18.60 -12.47 -4.51
CA GLN A 17 -17.78 -13.32 -3.64
C GLN A 17 -17.71 -14.76 -4.16
N ASP A 18 -18.84 -15.32 -4.60
CA ASP A 18 -18.89 -16.67 -5.18
C ASP A 18 -18.08 -16.76 -6.48
N ALA A 19 -18.11 -15.71 -7.31
CA ALA A 19 -17.28 -15.61 -8.49
C ALA A 19 -15.78 -15.60 -8.12
N LEU A 20 -15.37 -14.85 -7.10
CA LEU A 20 -14.01 -14.88 -6.58
C LEU A 20 -13.62 -16.28 -6.12
N PHE A 21 -14.45 -16.93 -5.29
CA PHE A 21 -14.16 -18.27 -4.77
C PHE A 21 -14.06 -19.32 -5.89
N THR A 22 -14.86 -19.18 -6.94
CA THR A 22 -14.79 -20.06 -8.11
C THR A 22 -13.46 -19.88 -8.83
N ARG A 23 -13.03 -18.64 -9.11
CA ARG A 23 -11.73 -18.36 -9.73
C ARG A 23 -10.55 -18.87 -8.92
N LEU A 24 -10.59 -18.73 -7.60
CA LEU A 24 -9.55 -19.26 -6.72
C LEU A 24 -9.48 -20.79 -6.80
N ARG A 25 -10.63 -21.51 -6.84
CA ARG A 25 -10.65 -22.98 -7.01
C ARG A 25 -10.08 -23.39 -8.36
N GLU A 26 -10.46 -22.70 -9.43
CA GLU A 26 -9.98 -22.98 -10.79
C GLU A 26 -8.47 -22.75 -10.92
N ALA A 27 -7.94 -21.72 -10.28
CA ALA A 27 -6.51 -21.42 -10.29
C ALA A 27 -5.70 -22.42 -9.44
N GLY A 28 -6.32 -23.03 -8.43
CA GLY A 28 -5.69 -24.05 -7.58
C GLY A 28 -4.59 -23.50 -6.68
N ARG A 29 -3.55 -24.30 -6.47
CA ARG A 29 -2.44 -24.00 -5.57
C ARG A 29 -1.71 -22.71 -5.95
N MET A 30 -1.67 -21.72 -5.06
CA MET A 30 -1.13 -20.39 -5.36
C MET A 30 -0.44 -19.68 -4.21
N MET A 31 0.44 -18.76 -4.55
CA MET A 31 0.97 -17.76 -3.60
C MET A 31 0.25 -16.44 -3.78
N ILE A 32 0.02 -15.72 -2.69
CA ILE A 32 -0.67 -14.44 -2.66
C ILE A 32 0.32 -13.36 -2.19
N ALA A 33 0.57 -12.33 -3.02
CA ALA A 33 1.32 -11.15 -2.61
C ALA A 33 0.53 -10.41 -1.52
N PHE A 34 1.00 -10.53 -0.28
CA PHE A 34 0.31 -10.07 0.93
C PHE A 34 1.07 -8.90 1.57
N SER A 35 0.45 -7.76 1.67
CA SER A 35 1.05 -6.54 2.23
C SER A 35 0.45 -6.11 3.58
N GLY A 36 -0.55 -6.83 4.09
CA GLY A 36 -1.34 -6.39 5.25
C GLY A 36 -2.37 -5.29 4.94
N GLY A 37 -2.45 -4.81 3.70
CA GLY A 37 -3.48 -3.87 3.25
C GLY A 37 -4.82 -4.56 3.01
N VAL A 38 -5.93 -3.78 2.96
CA VAL A 38 -7.30 -4.32 2.90
C VAL A 38 -7.52 -5.32 1.76
N ASP A 39 -7.03 -5.03 0.55
CA ASP A 39 -7.26 -5.88 -0.62
C ASP A 39 -6.49 -7.20 -0.51
N SER A 40 -5.19 -7.12 -0.20
CA SER A 40 -4.34 -8.30 -0.07
C SER A 40 -4.76 -9.19 1.12
N SER A 41 -5.25 -8.58 2.20
CA SER A 41 -5.75 -9.32 3.36
C SER A 41 -7.03 -10.08 3.04
N TYR A 42 -7.97 -9.43 2.34
CA TYR A 42 -9.18 -10.11 1.90
C TYR A 42 -8.88 -11.23 0.90
N LEU A 43 -7.98 -10.98 -0.05
CA LEU A 43 -7.58 -12.00 -1.03
C LEU A 43 -6.90 -13.20 -0.35
N ALA A 44 -5.97 -12.97 0.59
CA ALA A 44 -5.28 -14.03 1.32
C ALA A 44 -6.25 -14.85 2.17
N TRP A 45 -7.17 -14.19 2.88
CA TRP A 45 -8.25 -14.84 3.64
C TRP A 45 -9.16 -15.69 2.73
N ALA A 46 -9.61 -15.13 1.60
CA ALA A 46 -10.48 -15.83 0.66
C ALA A 46 -9.78 -17.05 0.04
N ALA A 47 -8.52 -16.91 -0.34
CA ALA A 47 -7.72 -18.00 -0.88
C ALA A 47 -7.52 -19.12 0.15
N GLN A 48 -7.14 -18.79 1.39
CA GLN A 48 -6.98 -19.77 2.47
C GLN A 48 -8.31 -20.49 2.76
N ARG A 49 -9.43 -19.78 2.79
CA ARG A 49 -10.75 -20.38 3.03
C ARG A 49 -11.16 -21.38 1.95
N VAL A 50 -10.74 -21.15 0.71
CA VAL A 50 -11.10 -21.99 -0.45
C VAL A 50 -10.12 -23.12 -0.69
N LEU A 51 -8.82 -22.85 -0.50
CA LEU A 51 -7.72 -23.73 -0.89
C LEU A 51 -6.99 -24.36 0.31
N GLY A 52 -7.23 -23.87 1.54
CA GLY A 52 -6.54 -24.35 2.72
C GLY A 52 -5.02 -24.16 2.62
N ASP A 53 -4.27 -25.22 2.81
CA ASP A 53 -2.79 -25.22 2.77
C ASP A 53 -2.21 -25.02 1.37
N ASP A 54 -3.04 -25.06 0.32
CA ASP A 54 -2.64 -24.72 -1.05
C ASP A 54 -2.64 -23.21 -1.32
N ALA A 55 -2.99 -22.37 -0.34
CA ALA A 55 -2.84 -20.92 -0.39
C ALA A 55 -1.71 -20.48 0.55
N LEU A 56 -0.65 -19.87 0.00
CA LEU A 56 0.48 -19.34 0.77
C LEU A 56 0.54 -17.83 0.61
N ALA A 57 0.30 -17.09 1.69
CA ALA A 57 0.51 -15.65 1.72
C ALA A 57 2.03 -15.34 1.81
N VAL A 58 2.50 -14.39 1.01
CA VAL A 58 3.93 -14.00 0.96
C VAL A 58 4.05 -12.50 1.13
N THR A 59 4.78 -12.06 2.15
CA THR A 59 5.08 -10.65 2.40
C THR A 59 6.54 -10.35 2.11
N ALA A 60 6.78 -9.45 1.15
CA ALA A 60 8.09 -8.89 0.90
C ALA A 60 8.49 -7.91 2.01
N VAL A 61 9.68 -8.07 2.54
CA VAL A 61 10.27 -7.20 3.56
C VAL A 61 11.49 -6.50 2.98
N SER A 62 11.51 -5.20 3.12
CA SER A 62 12.63 -4.35 2.72
C SER A 62 12.58 -3.04 3.54
N PRO A 63 13.60 -2.16 3.45
CA PRO A 63 13.55 -0.85 4.10
C PRO A 63 12.35 0.03 3.66
N SER A 64 11.70 -0.30 2.55
CA SER A 64 10.52 0.43 2.07
C SER A 64 9.19 -0.02 2.68
N TYR A 65 9.19 -1.17 3.38
CA TYR A 65 8.00 -1.76 4.00
C TYR A 65 7.85 -1.28 5.44
N PRO A 66 6.79 -0.52 5.79
CA PRO A 66 6.64 0.05 7.11
C PRO A 66 6.49 -1.02 8.21
N ALA A 67 7.15 -0.82 9.37
CA ALA A 67 7.01 -1.69 10.54
C ALA A 67 5.55 -1.83 10.99
N SER A 68 4.78 -0.73 10.93
CA SER A 68 3.36 -0.75 11.26
C SER A 68 2.51 -1.63 10.33
N HIS A 69 2.92 -1.81 9.07
CA HIS A 69 2.25 -2.76 8.17
C HIS A 69 2.59 -4.20 8.52
N ARG A 70 3.83 -4.43 8.99
CA ARG A 70 4.26 -5.73 9.47
C ARG A 70 3.43 -6.18 10.67
N GLU A 71 3.24 -5.30 11.66
CA GLU A 71 2.40 -5.57 12.83
C GLU A 71 0.96 -5.98 12.43
N VAL A 72 0.36 -5.23 11.49
CA VAL A 72 -0.98 -5.57 10.95
C VAL A 72 -0.97 -6.92 10.23
N ALA A 73 0.06 -7.19 9.43
CA ALA A 73 0.19 -8.46 8.72
C ALA A 73 0.32 -9.64 9.70
N GLU A 74 1.17 -9.51 10.73
CA GLU A 74 1.38 -10.52 11.78
C GLU A 74 0.08 -10.79 12.56
N ASP A 75 -0.67 -9.75 12.92
CA ASP A 75 -1.98 -9.89 13.60
C ASP A 75 -3.00 -10.69 12.74
N ILE A 76 -3.06 -10.42 11.43
CA ILE A 76 -3.94 -11.16 10.52
C ILE A 76 -3.49 -12.61 10.37
N ILE A 77 -2.18 -12.84 10.20
CA ILE A 77 -1.61 -14.18 10.07
C ILE A 77 -1.99 -15.03 11.29
N GLU A 78 -1.80 -14.49 12.49
CA GLU A 78 -2.09 -15.19 13.74
C GLU A 78 -3.59 -15.45 13.92
N ARG A 79 -4.42 -14.41 13.78
CA ARG A 79 -5.89 -14.51 14.01
C ARG A 79 -6.60 -15.44 13.04
N PHE A 80 -6.16 -15.48 11.79
CA PHE A 80 -6.83 -16.26 10.74
C PHE A 80 -6.09 -17.55 10.37
N GLY A 81 -4.93 -17.81 11.01
CA GLY A 81 -4.14 -19.01 10.76
C GLY A 81 -3.66 -19.11 9.30
N LEU A 82 -3.26 -17.97 8.69
CA LEU A 82 -2.84 -17.95 7.31
C LEU A 82 -1.49 -18.65 7.14
N PRO A 83 -1.36 -19.66 6.24
CA PRO A 83 -0.06 -20.13 5.80
C PRO A 83 0.71 -18.93 5.22
N HIS A 84 1.88 -18.61 5.77
CA HIS A 84 2.58 -17.37 5.46
C HIS A 84 4.09 -17.51 5.43
N ARG A 85 4.75 -16.68 4.59
CA ARG A 85 6.20 -16.49 4.56
C ARG A 85 6.54 -14.99 4.44
N PHE A 86 7.47 -14.53 5.30
CA PHE A 86 8.21 -13.30 5.05
C PHE A 86 9.40 -13.63 4.16
N VAL A 87 9.64 -12.81 3.15
CA VAL A 87 10.78 -12.93 2.23
C VAL A 87 11.48 -11.58 2.11
N ASP A 88 12.80 -11.59 2.15
CA ASP A 88 13.57 -10.37 1.89
C ASP A 88 13.58 -10.07 0.39
N THR A 89 13.42 -8.79 0.05
CA THR A 89 13.52 -8.29 -1.32
C THR A 89 14.60 -7.23 -1.43
N HIS A 90 15.25 -7.17 -2.61
CA HIS A 90 16.46 -6.41 -2.84
C HIS A 90 16.26 -5.26 -3.83
N GLU A 91 15.05 -4.69 -3.89
CA GLU A 91 14.76 -3.56 -4.79
C GLU A 91 15.69 -2.36 -4.53
N MET A 92 16.21 -2.20 -3.30
CA MET A 92 17.19 -1.17 -2.96
C MET A 92 18.54 -1.31 -3.68
N GLU A 93 18.84 -2.50 -4.19
CA GLU A 93 20.06 -2.75 -4.99
C GLU A 93 19.88 -2.36 -6.46
N ARG A 94 18.63 -2.17 -6.91
CA ARG A 94 18.30 -1.77 -8.29
C ARG A 94 18.45 -0.26 -8.46
N PRO A 95 19.36 0.21 -9.36
CA PRO A 95 19.53 1.65 -9.60
C PRO A 95 18.25 2.33 -10.07
N GLU A 96 17.43 1.65 -10.87
CA GLU A 96 16.15 2.15 -11.40
C GLU A 96 15.13 2.40 -10.29
N TYR A 97 15.07 1.52 -9.29
CA TYR A 97 14.24 1.73 -8.12
C TYR A 97 14.73 2.92 -7.28
N ARG A 98 16.05 2.98 -7.03
CA ARG A 98 16.66 4.06 -6.23
C ARG A 98 16.52 5.43 -6.88
N ALA A 99 16.53 5.49 -8.21
CA ALA A 99 16.35 6.74 -8.96
C ALA A 99 14.97 7.39 -8.68
N ASN A 100 14.01 6.63 -8.16
CA ASN A 100 12.68 7.11 -7.78
C ASN A 100 11.96 7.85 -8.92
N ALA A 101 12.04 7.33 -10.12
CA ALA A 101 11.28 7.83 -11.26
C ALA A 101 9.79 7.42 -11.16
N SER A 102 8.96 7.88 -12.07
CA SER A 102 7.52 7.61 -12.08
C SER A 102 7.18 6.12 -12.21
N ASP A 103 8.12 5.31 -12.71
CA ASP A 103 8.02 3.85 -12.87
C ASP A 103 8.61 3.05 -11.69
N ARG A 104 9.05 3.70 -10.60
CA ARG A 104 9.61 3.03 -9.41
C ARG A 104 8.79 1.81 -8.97
N CYS A 105 7.43 1.92 -8.99
CA CYS A 105 6.54 0.83 -8.60
C CYS A 105 6.63 -0.38 -9.53
N PHE A 106 7.00 -0.20 -10.79
CA PHE A 106 7.28 -1.30 -11.71
C PHE A 106 8.47 -2.11 -11.21
N HIS A 107 9.61 -1.46 -10.94
CA HIS A 107 10.83 -2.13 -10.47
C HIS A 107 10.64 -2.82 -9.12
N CYS A 108 9.90 -2.20 -8.19
CA CYS A 108 9.55 -2.82 -6.91
C CYS A 108 8.70 -4.09 -7.09
N LYS A 109 7.69 -4.04 -7.95
CA LYS A 109 6.82 -5.19 -8.21
C LYS A 109 7.54 -6.30 -8.98
N THR A 110 8.40 -5.96 -9.92
CA THR A 110 9.27 -6.93 -10.62
C THR A 110 10.12 -7.72 -9.62
N GLU A 111 10.80 -7.04 -8.70
CA GLU A 111 11.61 -7.70 -7.65
C GLU A 111 10.75 -8.63 -6.78
N LEU A 112 9.56 -8.17 -6.36
CA LEU A 112 8.64 -9.00 -5.60
C LEU A 112 8.27 -10.28 -6.36
N PHE A 113 7.86 -10.15 -7.63
CA PHE A 113 7.39 -11.29 -8.41
C PHE A 113 8.51 -12.26 -8.74
N GLU A 114 9.71 -11.78 -9.10
CA GLU A 114 10.90 -12.62 -9.28
C GLU A 114 11.25 -13.40 -7.98
N THR A 115 11.14 -12.76 -6.84
CA THR A 115 11.36 -13.41 -5.54
C THR A 115 10.29 -14.46 -5.25
N MET A 116 9.02 -14.16 -5.54
CA MET A 116 7.94 -15.14 -5.40
C MET A 116 8.08 -16.31 -6.38
N GLU A 117 8.51 -16.09 -7.62
CA GLU A 117 8.77 -17.16 -8.59
C GLU A 117 9.89 -18.11 -8.13
N ARG A 118 10.98 -17.55 -7.57
CA ARG A 118 12.05 -18.37 -6.97
C ARG A 118 11.51 -19.23 -5.81
N LEU A 119 10.82 -18.60 -4.87
CA LEU A 119 10.19 -19.31 -3.75
C LEU A 119 9.17 -20.36 -4.24
N GLY A 120 8.40 -20.03 -5.25
CA GLY A 120 7.42 -20.93 -5.85
C GLY A 120 8.08 -22.15 -6.46
N SER A 121 9.22 -21.98 -7.14
CA SER A 121 9.99 -23.08 -7.71
C SER A 121 10.50 -24.05 -6.62
N GLU A 122 10.89 -23.52 -5.47
CA GLU A 122 11.36 -24.33 -4.32
C GLU A 122 10.22 -25.08 -3.63
N LEU A 123 9.05 -24.45 -3.48
CA LEU A 123 7.91 -24.98 -2.73
C LEU A 123 6.85 -25.68 -3.59
N GLY A 124 7.02 -25.68 -4.91
CA GLY A 124 6.08 -26.30 -5.87
C GLY A 124 4.82 -25.46 -6.12
N PHE A 125 4.88 -24.13 -5.94
CA PHE A 125 3.84 -23.21 -6.36
C PHE A 125 4.16 -22.65 -7.75
N LYS A 126 3.18 -22.64 -8.64
CA LYS A 126 3.35 -22.12 -10.01
C LYS A 126 2.55 -20.86 -10.27
N THR A 127 1.57 -20.58 -9.44
CA THR A 127 0.63 -19.48 -9.61
C THR A 127 0.88 -18.42 -8.54
N VAL A 128 0.93 -17.16 -8.96
CA VAL A 128 1.01 -15.99 -8.07
C VAL A 128 -0.23 -15.13 -8.30
N ALA A 129 -0.81 -14.59 -7.22
CA ALA A 129 -1.93 -13.67 -7.26
C ALA A 129 -1.64 -12.40 -6.44
N TYR A 130 -2.26 -11.26 -6.80
CA TYR A 130 -2.13 -10.02 -6.06
C TYR A 130 -3.46 -9.29 -5.92
N GLY A 131 -3.53 -8.41 -4.90
CA GLY A 131 -4.77 -7.75 -4.49
C GLY A 131 -5.05 -6.46 -5.26
N VAL A 132 -5.18 -6.51 -6.59
CA VAL A 132 -5.70 -5.39 -7.39
C VAL A 132 -7.22 -5.52 -7.52
N ASN A 133 -7.94 -4.40 -7.45
CA ASN A 133 -9.39 -4.34 -7.50
C ASN A 133 -9.89 -3.50 -8.69
N LEU A 134 -11.20 -3.41 -8.88
CA LEU A 134 -11.79 -2.74 -10.04
C LEU A 134 -11.47 -1.24 -10.10
N ASP A 135 -11.39 -0.56 -8.94
CA ASP A 135 -11.14 0.89 -8.89
C ASP A 135 -9.69 1.23 -9.26
N ASP A 136 -8.78 0.24 -9.19
CA ASP A 136 -7.38 0.43 -9.56
C ASP A 136 -7.13 0.51 -11.07
N THR A 137 -8.11 0.15 -11.90
CA THR A 137 -7.97 0.12 -13.38
C THR A 137 -7.97 1.50 -14.04
N GLY A 138 -8.46 2.52 -13.33
CA GLY A 138 -8.55 3.90 -13.84
C GLY A 138 -7.31 4.76 -13.61
N ASP A 139 -6.29 4.27 -12.90
CA ASP A 139 -5.14 5.05 -12.46
C ASP A 139 -3.84 4.60 -13.16
N PHE A 140 -2.88 5.54 -13.30
CA PHE A 140 -1.53 5.21 -13.78
C PHE A 140 -0.77 4.43 -12.71
N ARG A 141 -0.70 3.11 -12.90
CA ARG A 141 -0.03 2.21 -11.95
C ARG A 141 1.01 1.35 -12.66
N PRO A 142 2.27 1.80 -12.73
CA PRO A 142 3.36 1.04 -13.34
C PRO A 142 3.50 -0.39 -12.82
N GLY A 143 3.11 -0.64 -11.56
CA GLY A 143 3.13 -1.96 -10.97
C GLY A 143 2.15 -2.98 -11.62
N HIS A 144 1.11 -2.54 -12.34
CA HIS A 144 0.23 -3.46 -13.09
C HIS A 144 0.97 -4.08 -14.27
N ARG A 145 1.80 -3.30 -14.98
CA ARG A 145 2.64 -3.81 -16.06
C ARG A 145 3.58 -4.91 -15.57
N ALA A 146 4.19 -4.75 -14.39
CA ALA A 146 5.01 -5.81 -13.82
C ALA A 146 4.21 -7.08 -13.55
N ALA A 147 2.95 -6.96 -13.07
CA ALA A 147 2.08 -8.12 -12.88
C ALA A 147 1.70 -8.81 -14.19
N GLU A 148 1.49 -8.05 -15.27
CA GLU A 148 1.24 -8.58 -16.61
C GLU A 148 2.48 -9.32 -17.15
N ASP A 149 3.68 -8.69 -17.06
CA ASP A 149 4.96 -9.27 -17.52
C ASP A 149 5.26 -10.61 -16.81
N HIS A 150 4.89 -10.74 -15.52
CA HIS A 150 5.05 -11.95 -14.71
C HIS A 150 3.81 -12.86 -14.66
N GLN A 151 2.77 -12.59 -15.47
CA GLN A 151 1.53 -13.39 -15.53
C GLN A 151 0.86 -13.61 -14.16
N VAL A 152 0.91 -12.58 -13.31
CA VAL A 152 0.33 -12.61 -11.96
C VAL A 152 -1.18 -12.45 -12.04
N LEU A 153 -1.94 -13.35 -11.40
CA LEU A 153 -3.39 -13.32 -11.41
C LEU A 153 -3.96 -12.16 -10.58
N ALA A 154 -5.11 -11.66 -11.02
CA ALA A 154 -5.84 -10.57 -10.40
C ALA A 154 -7.28 -10.97 -9.97
N PRO A 155 -7.46 -11.94 -9.06
CA PRO A 155 -8.77 -12.56 -8.81
C PRO A 155 -9.85 -11.59 -8.33
N LEU A 156 -9.48 -10.54 -7.57
CA LEU A 156 -10.45 -9.53 -7.11
C LEU A 156 -10.95 -8.67 -8.28
N LEU A 157 -10.06 -8.29 -9.18
CA LEU A 157 -10.40 -7.57 -10.42
C LEU A 157 -11.27 -8.43 -11.32
N ASP A 158 -10.91 -9.69 -11.52
CA ASP A 158 -11.65 -10.63 -12.34
C ASP A 158 -13.07 -10.90 -11.80
N ALA A 159 -13.24 -10.87 -10.46
CA ALA A 159 -14.53 -10.95 -9.80
C ALA A 159 -15.27 -9.59 -9.76
N ARG A 160 -14.73 -8.54 -10.41
CA ARG A 160 -15.26 -7.17 -10.46
C ARG A 160 -15.54 -6.56 -9.09
N LEU A 161 -14.70 -6.87 -8.11
CA LEU A 161 -14.82 -6.32 -6.77
C LEU A 161 -14.25 -4.90 -6.73
N THR A 162 -15.07 -3.96 -6.27
CA THR A 162 -14.66 -2.59 -5.96
C THR A 162 -14.00 -2.53 -4.58
N LYS A 163 -13.33 -1.42 -4.27
CA LYS A 163 -12.79 -1.17 -2.93
C LYS A 163 -13.88 -1.21 -1.85
N GLN A 164 -15.07 -0.70 -2.18
CA GLN A 164 -16.22 -0.71 -1.28
C GLN A 164 -16.70 -2.15 -1.03
N ASP A 165 -16.81 -2.96 -2.06
CA ASP A 165 -17.16 -4.38 -1.96
C ASP A 165 -16.18 -5.13 -1.06
N ILE A 166 -14.87 -4.94 -1.30
CA ILE A 166 -13.82 -5.59 -0.51
C ILE A 166 -13.89 -5.19 0.97
N ARG A 167 -14.13 -3.91 1.28
CA ARG A 167 -14.32 -3.45 2.66
C ARG A 167 -15.54 -4.09 3.32
N ALA A 168 -16.66 -4.17 2.60
CA ALA A 168 -17.88 -4.82 3.11
C ALA A 168 -17.64 -6.31 3.38
N LEU A 169 -17.02 -7.01 2.46
CA LEU A 169 -16.67 -8.42 2.59
C LEU A 169 -15.62 -8.66 3.70
N SER A 170 -14.67 -7.75 3.86
CA SER A 170 -13.67 -7.80 4.95
C SER A 170 -14.33 -7.64 6.31
N ARG A 171 -15.32 -6.73 6.46
CA ARG A 171 -16.11 -6.62 7.71
C ARG A 171 -16.91 -7.89 8.00
N ALA A 172 -17.58 -8.43 6.99
CA ALA A 172 -18.30 -9.69 7.11
C ALA A 172 -17.39 -10.87 7.48
N ALA A 173 -16.14 -10.86 7.02
CA ALA A 173 -15.11 -11.84 7.38
C ALA A 173 -14.46 -11.58 8.75
N GLY A 174 -14.74 -10.45 9.41
CA GLY A 174 -14.12 -10.06 10.68
C GLY A 174 -12.66 -9.61 10.55
N LEU A 175 -12.21 -9.23 9.33
CA LEU A 175 -10.85 -8.76 9.10
C LEU A 175 -10.63 -7.36 9.70
N PRO A 176 -9.59 -7.14 10.52
CA PRO A 176 -9.33 -5.85 11.15
C PRO A 176 -8.95 -4.76 10.13
N THR A 177 -8.58 -5.16 8.92
CA THR A 177 -8.18 -4.25 7.84
C THR A 177 -9.35 -3.57 7.13
N ALA A 178 -10.61 -3.96 7.39
CA ALA A 178 -11.79 -3.45 6.68
C ALA A 178 -11.87 -1.91 6.65
N ASP A 179 -11.51 -1.27 7.75
CA ASP A 179 -11.59 0.18 7.92
C ASP A 179 -10.22 0.89 7.92
N LEU A 180 -9.15 0.15 7.64
CA LEU A 180 -7.83 0.76 7.53
C LEU A 180 -7.76 1.74 6.35
N PRO A 181 -7.13 2.91 6.53
CA PRO A 181 -6.88 3.83 5.45
C PRO A 181 -5.96 3.20 4.39
N ALA A 182 -6.01 3.75 3.17
CA ALA A 182 -5.07 3.35 2.13
C ALA A 182 -3.64 3.63 2.60
N SER A 183 -2.80 2.61 2.52
CA SER A 183 -1.42 2.71 2.97
C SER A 183 -0.48 2.34 1.82
N ALA A 184 0.53 3.18 1.62
CA ALA A 184 1.55 3.01 0.59
C ALA A 184 2.91 2.79 1.26
N CYS A 185 3.91 2.26 0.51
CA CYS A 185 5.27 2.06 0.99
C CYS A 185 5.94 3.39 1.39
N LEU A 186 6.96 3.35 2.24
CA LEU A 186 7.70 4.53 2.71
C LEU A 186 8.28 5.37 1.56
N SER A 187 8.71 4.72 0.48
CA SER A 187 9.25 5.41 -0.71
C SER A 187 8.27 6.40 -1.34
N SER A 188 6.96 6.21 -1.13
CA SER A 188 5.94 7.16 -1.60
C SER A 188 5.96 8.51 -0.87
N ARG A 189 6.78 8.66 0.16
CA ARG A 189 6.98 9.93 0.89
C ARG A 189 8.11 10.77 0.32
N LEU A 190 8.87 10.20 -0.61
CA LEU A 190 9.95 10.91 -1.31
C LEU A 190 9.42 11.44 -2.64
N PRO A 191 9.62 12.74 -2.97
CA PRO A 191 9.27 13.28 -4.28
C PRO A 191 9.98 12.53 -5.41
N TYR A 192 9.32 12.39 -6.56
CA TYR A 192 9.96 11.80 -7.73
C TYR A 192 11.30 12.47 -8.06
N GLY A 193 12.30 11.66 -8.43
CA GLY A 193 13.67 12.10 -8.67
C GLY A 193 14.53 12.29 -7.42
N THR A 194 13.94 12.20 -6.22
CA THR A 194 14.71 12.11 -4.98
C THR A 194 15.13 10.67 -4.75
N GLU A 195 16.43 10.41 -4.73
CA GLU A 195 16.95 9.05 -4.56
C GLU A 195 16.39 8.38 -3.30
N VAL A 196 15.92 7.14 -3.46
CA VAL A 196 15.49 6.29 -2.33
C VAL A 196 16.73 5.71 -1.67
N THR A 197 16.92 6.05 -0.38
CA THR A 197 18.01 5.48 0.44
C THR A 197 17.44 4.96 1.77
N PRO A 198 18.10 3.97 2.39
CA PRO A 198 17.67 3.45 3.69
C PRO A 198 17.55 4.54 4.76
N GLU A 199 18.47 5.51 4.76
CA GLU A 199 18.50 6.61 5.73
C GLU A 199 17.26 7.50 5.61
N ARG A 200 16.88 7.86 4.37
CA ARG A 200 15.67 8.68 4.12
C ARG A 200 14.39 7.93 4.48
N LEU A 201 14.35 6.63 4.19
CA LEU A 201 13.21 5.79 4.57
C LEU A 201 13.08 5.70 6.09
N ALA A 202 14.19 5.50 6.82
CA ALA A 202 14.20 5.47 8.26
C ALA A 202 13.77 6.82 8.88
N GLN A 203 14.22 7.97 8.32
CA GLN A 203 13.77 9.29 8.75
C GLN A 203 12.26 9.48 8.60
N VAL A 204 11.71 8.98 7.48
CA VAL A 204 10.26 9.04 7.21
C VAL A 204 9.50 8.14 8.18
N GLU A 205 9.93 6.91 8.34
CA GLU A 205 9.27 5.93 9.22
C GLU A 205 9.23 6.40 10.66
N GLU A 206 10.38 6.76 11.21
CA GLU A 206 10.51 7.28 12.57
C GLU A 206 9.68 8.56 12.76
N GLY A 207 9.65 9.43 11.76
CA GLY A 207 8.84 10.66 11.81
C GLY A 207 7.34 10.36 11.83
N GLU A 208 6.86 9.43 11.00
CA GLU A 208 5.45 9.01 11.03
C GLU A 208 5.09 8.31 12.35
N GLU A 209 6.02 7.51 12.92
CA GLU A 209 5.83 6.89 14.24
C GLU A 209 5.71 7.94 15.36
N ARG A 210 6.56 8.95 15.37
CA ARG A 210 6.49 10.06 16.34
C ARG A 210 5.19 10.86 16.20
N LEU A 211 4.71 11.10 14.99
CA LEU A 211 3.41 11.74 14.76
C LEU A 211 2.26 10.87 15.29
N ARG A 212 2.35 9.54 15.10
CA ARG A 212 1.39 8.60 15.68
C ARG A 212 1.41 8.64 17.21
N ALA A 213 2.58 8.67 17.83
CA ALA A 213 2.74 8.79 19.28
C ALA A 213 2.18 10.11 19.83
N LEU A 214 2.14 11.19 19.03
CA LEU A 214 1.44 12.43 19.34
C LEU A 214 -0.09 12.30 19.21
N GLY A 215 -0.59 11.16 18.76
CA GLY A 215 -2.02 10.83 18.65
C GLY A 215 -2.67 11.24 17.33
N PHE A 216 -1.92 11.53 16.27
CA PHE A 216 -2.47 11.75 14.94
C PHE A 216 -2.79 10.41 14.27
N ARG A 217 -4.02 10.24 13.78
CA ARG A 217 -4.46 8.98 13.18
C ARG A 217 -4.08 8.86 11.71
N GLN A 218 -4.33 9.91 10.95
CA GLN A 218 -4.02 9.97 9.52
C GLN A 218 -3.02 11.07 9.26
N HIS A 219 -1.81 10.67 8.90
CA HIS A 219 -0.71 11.61 8.67
C HIS A 219 0.28 11.04 7.67
N ARG A 220 1.13 11.91 7.13
CA ARG A 220 2.32 11.56 6.33
C ARG A 220 3.43 12.54 6.62
N LEU A 221 4.66 12.04 6.60
CA LEU A 221 5.86 12.86 6.60
C LEU A 221 6.51 12.78 5.23
N ARG A 222 6.45 13.87 4.45
CA ARG A 222 7.11 13.96 3.14
C ARG A 222 8.52 14.50 3.30
N HIS A 223 9.48 13.78 2.72
CA HIS A 223 10.89 14.11 2.80
C HIS A 223 11.32 15.01 1.63
N HIS A 224 11.54 16.28 1.84
CA HIS A 224 12.02 17.26 0.85
C HIS A 224 13.46 17.72 1.17
N GLY A 225 14.41 16.77 1.21
CA GLY A 225 15.80 17.09 1.59
C GLY A 225 15.90 17.54 3.05
N GLU A 226 16.24 18.81 3.29
CA GLU A 226 16.32 19.39 4.65
C GLU A 226 14.96 19.71 5.26
N LEU A 227 13.86 19.59 4.51
CA LEU A 227 12.51 19.92 4.93
C LEU A 227 11.66 18.68 5.14
N ALA A 228 11.09 18.51 6.33
CA ALA A 228 9.98 17.63 6.59
C ALA A 228 8.65 18.37 6.36
N ARG A 229 7.86 17.95 5.36
CA ARG A 229 6.49 18.44 5.18
C ARG A 229 5.52 17.44 5.80
N VAL A 230 4.84 17.87 6.83
CA VAL A 230 3.87 17.07 7.59
C VAL A 230 2.49 17.28 7.00
N GLU A 231 1.85 16.22 6.56
CA GLU A 231 0.44 16.18 6.13
C GLU A 231 -0.36 15.49 7.24
N ILE A 232 -1.43 16.13 7.73
CA ILE A 232 -2.31 15.63 8.79
C ILE A 232 -3.74 15.67 8.27
N ASP A 233 -4.58 14.73 8.73
CA ASP A 233 -6.01 14.73 8.40
C ASP A 233 -6.60 16.14 8.59
N PRO A 234 -7.34 16.67 7.60
CA PRO A 234 -7.96 18.00 7.71
C PRO A 234 -8.78 18.21 8.99
N ALA A 235 -9.43 17.16 9.50
CA ALA A 235 -10.18 17.23 10.75
C ALA A 235 -9.27 17.41 12.00
N GLU A 236 -7.99 17.02 11.91
CA GLU A 236 -7.00 17.15 12.99
C GLU A 236 -6.09 18.38 12.83
N LEU A 237 -6.17 19.11 11.71
CA LEU A 237 -5.36 20.32 11.47
C LEU A 237 -5.51 21.38 12.58
N PRO A 238 -6.71 21.70 13.10
CA PRO A 238 -6.84 22.67 14.20
C PRO A 238 -6.02 22.27 15.43
N ARG A 239 -5.93 20.98 15.75
CA ARG A 239 -5.10 20.46 16.84
C ARG A 239 -3.61 20.57 16.53
N ALA A 240 -3.22 20.33 15.28
CA ALA A 240 -1.82 20.44 14.86
C ALA A 240 -1.32 21.91 14.88
N LEU A 241 -2.22 22.88 14.67
CA LEU A 241 -1.94 24.32 14.68
C LEU A 241 -1.97 24.93 16.09
N ASP A 242 -2.39 24.18 17.11
CA ASP A 242 -2.26 24.61 18.49
C ASP A 242 -0.79 24.86 18.84
N PRO A 243 -0.43 26.00 19.49
CA PRO A 243 0.97 26.34 19.77
C PRO A 243 1.76 25.27 20.52
N GLU A 244 1.16 24.62 21.52
CA GLU A 244 1.84 23.56 22.27
C GLU A 244 2.02 22.30 21.42
N MET A 245 1.03 21.94 20.62
CA MET A 245 1.14 20.80 19.69
C MET A 245 2.16 21.07 18.58
N THR A 246 2.16 22.28 18.01
CA THR A 246 3.16 22.71 17.03
C THR A 246 4.57 22.55 17.57
N LYS A 247 4.81 23.00 18.81
CA LYS A 247 6.10 22.83 19.50
C LYS A 247 6.47 21.35 19.62
N ARG A 248 5.55 20.51 20.07
CA ARG A 248 5.76 19.06 20.21
C ARG A 248 6.07 18.40 18.87
N ILE A 249 5.40 18.78 17.78
CA ILE A 249 5.68 18.27 16.43
C ILE A 249 7.12 18.64 16.03
N VAL A 250 7.53 19.90 16.23
CA VAL A 250 8.89 20.35 15.92
C VAL A 250 9.93 19.59 16.73
N GLU A 251 9.72 19.43 18.04
CA GLU A 251 10.61 18.70 18.96
C GLU A 251 10.70 17.21 18.58
N ALA A 252 9.63 16.63 18.06
CA ALA A 252 9.60 15.25 17.61
C ALA A 252 10.35 15.05 16.27
N ILE A 253 10.21 15.97 15.32
CA ILE A 253 10.68 15.74 13.94
C ILE A 253 12.09 16.28 13.68
N LYS A 254 12.47 17.44 14.22
CA LYS A 254 13.82 18.04 14.00
C LYS A 254 14.99 17.12 14.36
N PRO A 255 14.96 16.35 15.47
CA PRO A 255 16.07 15.46 15.83
C PRO A 255 16.35 14.36 14.83
N LEU A 256 15.44 14.11 13.87
CA LEU A 256 15.63 13.15 12.79
C LEU A 256 16.56 13.66 11.68
N GLY A 257 17.11 14.87 11.81
CA GLY A 257 18.04 15.47 10.85
C GLY A 257 17.42 16.49 9.91
N PHE A 258 16.13 16.82 10.08
CA PHE A 258 15.49 17.88 9.31
C PHE A 258 15.82 19.27 9.85
N ARG A 259 16.21 20.17 8.95
CA ARG A 259 16.45 21.58 9.28
C ARG A 259 15.16 22.36 9.48
N TYR A 260 14.16 22.04 8.67
CA TYR A 260 12.85 22.69 8.67
C TYR A 260 11.73 21.66 8.83
N VAL A 261 10.69 22.07 9.53
CA VAL A 261 9.42 21.33 9.66
C VAL A 261 8.32 22.26 9.19
N ALA A 262 7.55 21.85 8.19
CA ALA A 262 6.40 22.59 7.68
C ALA A 262 5.14 21.74 7.79
N LEU A 263 4.00 22.38 8.05
CA LEU A 263 2.69 21.75 7.99
C LEU A 263 2.06 22.07 6.63
N ASP A 264 1.57 21.04 5.95
CA ASP A 264 0.76 21.22 4.74
C ASP A 264 -0.63 21.72 5.15
N LEU A 265 -1.01 22.91 4.71
CA LEU A 265 -2.28 23.53 5.07
C LEU A 265 -3.49 22.89 4.40
N GLU A 266 -3.30 22.15 3.31
CA GLU A 266 -4.35 21.34 2.68
C GLU A 266 -4.53 19.99 3.37
N GLY A 267 -3.58 19.62 4.24
CA GLY A 267 -3.58 18.37 4.98
C GLY A 267 -3.33 17.14 4.13
N TYR A 268 -3.65 15.99 4.69
CA TYR A 268 -3.49 14.70 3.99
C TYR A 268 -4.52 14.54 2.87
N ARG A 269 -4.03 14.25 1.67
CA ARG A 269 -4.84 13.91 0.49
C ARG A 269 -4.29 12.65 -0.18
N THR A 270 -5.19 11.72 -0.50
CA THR A 270 -4.83 10.52 -1.26
C THR A 270 -4.35 10.92 -2.65
N GLY A 271 -3.17 10.44 -3.06
CA GLY A 271 -2.64 10.69 -4.40
C GLY A 271 -1.87 12.00 -4.57
N SER A 272 -1.68 12.82 -3.53
CA SER A 272 -0.99 14.12 -3.61
C SER A 272 0.41 14.05 -4.24
N LEU A 273 1.12 12.92 -4.13
CA LEU A 273 2.41 12.71 -4.80
C LEU A 273 2.30 12.71 -6.33
N ASN A 274 1.16 12.27 -6.88
CA ASN A 274 0.94 12.13 -8.32
C ASN A 274 0.49 13.43 -9.00
N GLU A 275 0.14 14.47 -8.25
CA GLU A 275 -0.22 15.78 -8.79
C GLU A 275 0.87 16.35 -9.70
N VAL A 276 2.13 16.13 -9.33
CA VAL A 276 3.30 16.57 -10.13
C VAL A 276 3.32 15.89 -11.52
N LEU A 277 2.86 14.65 -11.64
CA LEU A 277 2.81 13.93 -12.91
C LEU A 277 1.68 14.44 -13.82
N GLN A 278 0.60 14.96 -13.24
CA GLN A 278 -0.52 15.55 -13.99
C GLN A 278 -0.12 16.91 -14.57
N ILE A 279 0.58 17.74 -13.81
CA ILE A 279 1.09 19.06 -14.26
C ILE A 279 2.04 18.90 -15.45
N GLN A 280 2.86 17.84 -15.49
CA GLN A 280 3.77 17.57 -16.62
C GLN A 280 3.04 17.11 -17.90
N ARG A 281 1.81 16.62 -17.80
CA ARG A 281 0.99 16.19 -18.95
C ARG A 281 0.19 17.31 -19.60
N GLU A 282 -0.09 18.39 -18.88
CA GLU A 282 -0.68 19.61 -19.45
C GLU A 282 0.43 20.50 -20.02
N PRO A 283 0.52 20.70 -21.36
CA PRO A 283 1.44 21.68 -21.91
C PRO A 283 1.06 23.05 -21.37
N GLN A 284 2.02 23.73 -20.75
CA GLN A 284 1.84 25.09 -20.21
C GLN A 284 1.22 26.00 -21.30
N ARG A 285 -0.08 26.25 -21.22
CA ARG A 285 -0.76 27.29 -21.97
C ARG A 285 -0.43 28.67 -21.35
N PHE A 286 0.82 29.06 -21.34
CA PHE A 286 1.23 30.43 -21.27
C PHE A 286 1.32 30.96 -22.70
N GLN A 287 0.18 31.31 -23.28
CA GLN A 287 0.15 32.20 -24.43
C GLN A 287 0.62 33.57 -23.92
N ARG A 288 1.84 33.96 -24.34
CA ARG A 288 2.28 35.34 -24.27
C ARG A 288 1.38 36.11 -25.25
N GLU A 289 0.55 36.98 -24.72
CA GLU A 289 -0.10 38.01 -25.56
C GLU A 289 1.00 38.84 -26.25
N PRO A 290 0.91 39.10 -27.54
CA PRO A 290 1.83 40.01 -28.22
C PRO A 290 1.56 41.42 -27.72
N GLN A 291 2.55 42.04 -27.10
CA GLN A 291 2.54 43.46 -26.82
C GLN A 291 2.43 44.23 -28.17
N ARG A 292 1.36 45.00 -28.36
CA ARG A 292 1.22 46.04 -29.39
C ARG A 292 1.77 47.35 -28.85
#